data_dc07a64b2f0fd376ed7a7d0d1959c018
#
_entry.id   dc07a64b2f0fd376ed7a7d0d1959c018
#
_cell.length_a   1.000
_cell.length_b   1.000
_cell.length_c   1.000
_cell.angle_alpha   90.00
_cell.angle_beta   90.00
_cell.angle_gamma   90.00
#
_symmetry.space_group_name_H-M   'P 1'
#
loop_
_entity.id
_entity.type
_entity.pdbx_description
1 polymer ?
#
loop_
_entity_poly.entity_id
_entity_poly.type
_entity_poly.pdbx_seq_one_letter_code
_entity_poly.pdbx_strand_id
1 'polypeptide(L)' 'MKLNLLSCSAQRPDRRAIAQCIVEISSNIDPSLANELTAILLEGDAVAIEVQDKNSGSALRALRKLAIDYEIIE' A
#
# COMPACT_ATOMS: atom_id res chain seq x y z
N MET A 1 8.28 -2.27 10.16
CA MET A 1 7.78 -3.45 9.44
C MET A 1 7.83 -3.18 7.96
N LYS A 2 8.41 -4.07 7.21
CA LYS A 2 8.46 -3.96 5.75
C LYS A 2 7.36 -4.80 5.12
N LEU A 3 6.65 -4.23 4.19
CA LEU A 3 5.60 -4.91 3.44
C LEU A 3 5.91 -4.90 1.96
N ASN A 4 5.60 -6.00 1.32
CA ASN A 4 5.58 -6.07 -0.14
C ASN A 4 4.12 -6.11 -0.57
N LEU A 5 3.66 -5.08 -1.24
CA LEU A 5 2.30 -5.02 -1.79
C LEU A 5 2.33 -5.76 -3.12
N LEU A 6 1.57 -6.83 -3.21
CA LEU A 6 1.67 -7.76 -4.33
C LEU A 6 0.75 -7.39 -5.49
N SER A 7 -0.49 -7.07 -5.19
CA SER A 7 -1.49 -6.75 -6.21
C SER A 7 -2.72 -6.13 -5.56
N CYS A 8 -3.58 -5.55 -6.39
CA CYS A 8 -4.89 -5.08 -5.97
C CYS A 8 -5.95 -5.89 -6.72
N SER A 9 -6.78 -6.61 -5.98
CA SER A 9 -7.81 -7.47 -6.57
C SER A 9 -9.18 -6.81 -6.68
N ALA A 10 -9.28 -5.52 -6.36
CA ALA A 10 -10.53 -4.78 -6.48
C ALA A 10 -10.95 -4.68 -7.96
N GLN A 11 -12.25 -4.83 -8.22
CA GLN A 11 -12.76 -4.69 -9.59
C GLN A 11 -12.64 -3.26 -10.09
N ARG A 12 -12.82 -2.29 -9.19
CA ARG A 12 -12.67 -0.86 -9.49
C ARG A 12 -11.78 -0.22 -8.44
N PRO A 13 -10.47 -0.38 -8.58
CA PRO A 13 -9.56 0.17 -7.58
C PRO A 13 -9.64 1.71 -7.54
N ASP A 14 -9.72 2.24 -6.33
CA ASP A 14 -9.71 3.68 -6.12
C ASP A 14 -8.26 4.14 -5.95
N ARG A 15 -7.67 4.65 -7.04
CA ARG A 15 -6.29 5.11 -7.04
C ARG A 15 -6.00 6.11 -5.94
N ARG A 16 -6.91 7.07 -5.75
CA ARG A 16 -6.72 8.12 -4.76
C ARG A 16 -6.71 7.55 -3.35
N ALA A 17 -7.65 6.65 -3.05
CA ALA A 17 -7.71 6.02 -1.75
C ALA A 17 -6.48 5.17 -1.46
N ILE A 18 -5.99 4.44 -2.47
CA ILE A 18 -4.79 3.61 -2.33
C ILE A 18 -3.57 4.50 -2.07
N ALA A 19 -3.38 5.55 -2.86
CA ALA A 19 -2.25 6.46 -2.68
C ALA A 19 -2.30 7.13 -1.31
N GLN A 20 -3.45 7.58 -0.88
CA GLN A 20 -3.62 8.19 0.45
C GLN A 20 -3.31 7.18 1.56
N CYS A 21 -3.78 5.95 1.41
CA CYS A 21 -3.48 4.90 2.36
C CYS A 21 -1.97 4.67 2.48
N ILE A 22 -1.26 4.61 1.35
CA ILE A 22 0.19 4.42 1.34
C ILE A 22 0.88 5.56 2.09
N VAL A 23 0.47 6.80 1.86
CA VAL A 23 1.02 7.96 2.59
C VAL A 23 0.80 7.81 4.09
N GLU A 24 -0.40 7.43 4.50
CA GLU A 24 -0.76 7.36 5.91
C GLU A 24 -0.04 6.24 6.66
N ILE A 25 0.15 5.09 6.02
CA ILE A 25 0.73 3.93 6.70
C ILE A 25 2.24 3.84 6.56
N SER A 26 2.81 4.50 5.58
CA SER A 26 4.24 4.38 5.28
C SER A 26 5.06 5.42 6.01
N SER A 27 6.34 5.08 6.24
CA SER A 27 7.35 6.03 6.66
C SER A 27 7.97 6.66 5.43
N ASN A 28 8.12 7.98 5.42
CA ASN A 28 8.92 8.71 4.42
C ASN A 28 8.44 8.59 2.97
N ILE A 29 7.15 8.36 2.75
CA ILE A 29 6.59 8.37 1.39
C ILE A 29 5.69 9.59 1.25
N ASP A 30 6.02 10.48 0.31
CA ASP A 30 5.21 11.65 0.03
C ASP A 30 4.08 11.30 -0.96
N PRO A 31 3.10 12.19 -1.14
CA PRO A 31 1.98 11.91 -2.05
C PRO A 31 2.39 11.63 -3.49
N SER A 32 3.43 12.28 -3.97
CA SER A 32 3.92 12.08 -5.33
C SER A 32 4.45 10.67 -5.51
N LEU A 33 5.28 10.20 -4.59
CA LEU A 33 5.79 8.83 -4.63
C LEU A 33 4.68 7.82 -4.44
N ALA A 34 3.73 8.10 -3.54
CA ALA A 34 2.59 7.21 -3.33
C ALA A 34 1.77 7.02 -4.60
N ASN A 35 1.58 8.07 -5.38
CA ASN A 35 0.88 7.98 -6.66
C ASN A 35 1.63 7.10 -7.64
N GLU A 36 2.96 7.21 -7.70
CA GLU A 36 3.79 6.37 -8.57
C GLU A 36 3.70 4.90 -8.15
N LEU A 37 3.81 4.63 -6.85
CA LEU A 37 3.70 3.26 -6.34
C LEU A 37 2.32 2.67 -6.61
N THR A 38 1.27 3.47 -6.48
CA THR A 38 -0.09 3.04 -6.78
C THR A 38 -0.22 2.64 -8.24
N ALA A 39 0.33 3.44 -9.15
CA ALA A 39 0.29 3.13 -10.58
C ALA A 39 1.00 1.81 -10.88
N ILE A 40 2.17 1.60 -10.29
CA ILE A 40 2.94 0.37 -10.46
C ILE A 40 2.14 -0.85 -9.95
N LEU A 41 1.55 -0.69 -8.76
CA LEU A 41 0.75 -1.78 -8.16
C LEU A 41 -0.46 -2.14 -9.03
N LEU A 42 -1.14 -1.15 -9.57
CA LEU A 42 -2.31 -1.37 -10.42
C LEU A 42 -1.96 -1.94 -11.79
N GLU A 43 -0.71 -1.82 -12.20
CA GLU A 43 -0.21 -2.48 -13.41
C GLU A 43 0.12 -3.96 -13.17
N GLY A 44 0.08 -4.40 -11.92
CA GLY A 44 0.35 -5.79 -11.59
C GLY A 44 1.74 -6.06 -11.02
N ASP A 45 2.52 -5.02 -10.78
CA ASP A 45 3.86 -5.16 -10.22
C ASP A 45 3.83 -4.95 -8.71
N ALA A 46 4.67 -5.68 -8.01
CA ALA A 46 4.79 -5.54 -6.57
C ALA A 46 5.57 -4.29 -6.19
N VAL A 47 5.19 -3.67 -5.08
CA VAL A 47 5.91 -2.52 -4.54
C VAL A 47 6.20 -2.76 -3.06
N ALA A 48 7.39 -2.37 -2.63
CA ALA A 48 7.79 -2.51 -1.23
C ALA A 48 7.64 -1.19 -0.50
N ILE A 49 7.06 -1.22 0.69
CA ILE A 49 6.92 -0.04 1.55
C ILE A 49 7.36 -0.38 2.95
N GLU A 50 7.72 0.64 3.71
CA GLU A 50 8.02 0.50 5.13
C GLU A 50 6.90 1.13 5.95
N VAL A 51 6.35 0.36 6.89
CA VAL A 51 5.24 0.76 7.73
C VAL A 51 5.72 0.95 9.15
N GLN A 52 5.27 2.02 9.81
CA GLN A 52 5.60 2.26 11.20
C GLN A 52 5.01 1.16 12.08
N ASP A 53 5.81 0.62 12.98
CA ASP A 53 5.39 -0.50 13.83
C ASP A 53 4.14 -0.18 14.66
N LYS A 54 4.04 1.04 15.16
CA LYS A 54 2.90 1.45 15.95
C LYS A 54 1.59 1.48 15.18
N ASN A 55 1.66 1.52 13.84
CA ASN A 55 0.49 1.58 12.97
C ASN A 55 0.25 0.27 12.21
N SER A 56 1.01 -0.78 12.53
CA SER A 56 0.97 -2.01 11.73
C SER A 56 -0.42 -2.64 11.64
N GLY A 57 -1.14 -2.75 12.77
CA GLY A 57 -2.49 -3.33 12.76
C GLY A 57 -3.47 -2.54 11.93
N SER A 58 -3.45 -1.20 12.06
CA SER A 58 -4.31 -0.32 11.25
C SER A 58 -3.95 -0.38 9.78
N ALA A 59 -2.65 -0.43 9.49
CA ALA A 59 -2.15 -0.51 8.12
C ALA A 59 -2.65 -1.77 7.40
N LEU A 60 -2.53 -2.93 8.05
CA LEU A 60 -2.97 -4.18 7.46
C LEU A 60 -4.47 -4.20 7.21
N ARG A 61 -5.26 -3.64 8.13
CA ARG A 61 -6.71 -3.53 7.95
C ARG A 61 -7.07 -2.62 6.80
N ALA A 62 -6.38 -1.48 6.67
CA ALA A 62 -6.61 -0.54 5.59
C ALA A 62 -6.33 -1.18 4.23
N LEU A 63 -5.24 -1.94 4.13
CA LEU A 63 -4.89 -2.64 2.90
C LEU A 63 -5.95 -3.68 2.52
N ARG A 64 -6.48 -4.40 3.49
CA ARG A 64 -7.55 -5.39 3.25
C ARG A 64 -8.83 -4.72 2.73
N LYS A 65 -9.18 -3.55 3.27
CA LYS A 65 -10.35 -2.80 2.81
C LYS A 65 -10.24 -2.39 1.36
N LEU A 66 -9.02 -2.15 0.89
CA LEU A 66 -8.76 -1.76 -0.49
C LEU A 66 -8.50 -2.98 -1.39
N ALA A 67 -8.65 -4.19 -0.86
CA ALA A 67 -8.41 -5.43 -1.57
C ALA A 67 -6.97 -5.56 -2.10
N ILE A 68 -6.02 -5.05 -1.33
CA ILE A 68 -4.61 -5.13 -1.66
C ILE A 68 -4.00 -6.36 -0.99
N ASP A 69 -3.42 -7.23 -1.80
CA ASP A 69 -2.69 -8.39 -1.30
C ASP A 69 -1.27 -7.95 -0.91
N TYR A 70 -0.81 -8.46 0.21
CA TYR A 70 0.51 -8.08 0.73
C TYR A 70 1.18 -9.27 1.39
N GLU A 71 2.50 -9.15 1.55
CA GLU A 71 3.24 -10.07 2.41
C GLU A 71 4.18 -9.27 3.30
N ILE A 72 4.44 -9.79 4.49
CA ILE A 72 5.35 -9.15 5.43
C ILE A 72 6.75 -9.65 5.15
N ILE A 73 7.66 -8.70 4.91
CA ILE A 73 9.06 -9.01 4.62
C ILE A 73 9.88 -8.55 5.82
N GLU A 74 10.58 -9.44 6.47
CA GLU A 74 11.50 -9.06 7.54
C GLU A 74 12.84 -9.70 7.35
#